data_c0c9c8e76d7f8db851641bbcdb3ba3f0
#
_entry.id   c0c9c8e76d7f8db851641bbcdb3ba3f0
#
_cell.length_a   1.000
_cell.length_b   1.000
_cell.length_c   1.000
_cell.angle_alpha   90.00
_cell.angle_beta   90.00
_cell.angle_gamma   90.00
#
_symmetry.space_group_name_H-M   'P 1'
#
loop_
_entity.id
_entity.type
_entity.pdbx_description
1 polymer ?
#
loop_
_entity_poly.entity_id
_entity_poly.type
_entity_poly.pdbx_seq_one_letter_code
_entity_poly.pdbx_strand_id
1 'polypeptide(L)'
;MSYCAIDFGTSNSAVALPDPAREGAMRLAPVEGEHRTLPTSIFFNNDEGTREFGRAALASYIDGFDGRLMRSMKSILGSPLAETTTDLGDGSGIAYTEVIAIFMQHLTGKAQACSGGTIDRAVLGRPVFFVDDDPRADRLAEQQLAAAAQSVGLKEVHFQYEPIAAAFDYESRQPAETLVLVADIGGGTSDFSLVRVGPERMARLERKDDVLAHHGVHVAGTDYDRRVELASIMPAFGYRSLDPEGRELPNRIYFDLATWHLINTVYTPKRLAELKLMKHLYVDTRQFERLVRVVEQRFGHALMARAEEAKIGVAAGGETMIDLNEIEEDLQIAFDAARLVEASVDDTARIVEAARETVRLAGIAPRDLGALYFTGGSTGLAFLSGALAAAFPDAEPVFGDRLASVATGLGIHARRLFG
;
A
#
# COMPACT_ATOMS: atom_id res chain seq x y z
N MET A 1 24.80 21.19 6.88
CA MET A 1 23.99 20.70 5.76
C MET A 1 23.05 19.63 6.30
N SER A 2 21.77 19.72 5.99
CA SER A 2 20.78 18.78 6.54
C SER A 2 20.54 17.65 5.55
N TYR A 3 20.25 16.48 6.06
CA TYR A 3 19.91 15.30 5.26
C TYR A 3 18.57 14.71 5.72
N CYS A 4 17.95 13.90 4.87
CA CYS A 4 16.76 13.14 5.22
C CYS A 4 16.85 11.70 4.70
N ALA A 5 15.89 10.90 5.10
CA ALA A 5 15.60 9.65 4.43
C ALA A 5 14.14 9.63 4.00
N ILE A 6 13.87 9.12 2.81
CA ILE A 6 12.52 9.09 2.21
C ILE A 6 12.19 7.65 1.85
N ASP A 7 11.15 7.16 2.46
CA ASP A 7 10.46 5.96 2.02
C ASP A 7 9.37 6.39 1.03
N PHE A 8 9.63 6.23 -0.26
CA PHE A 8 8.66 6.44 -1.31
C PHE A 8 8.00 5.11 -1.65
N GLY A 9 6.99 4.73 -0.88
CA GLY A 9 6.28 3.47 -1.06
C GLY A 9 5.20 3.53 -2.14
N THR A 10 4.74 2.36 -2.60
CA THR A 10 3.65 2.25 -3.57
C THR A 10 2.32 2.76 -3.01
N SER A 11 2.03 2.45 -1.75
CA SER A 11 0.78 2.83 -1.09
C SER A 11 0.94 4.02 -0.14
N ASN A 12 2.03 4.08 0.62
CA ASN A 12 2.30 5.13 1.59
C ASN A 12 3.76 5.56 1.50
N SER A 13 4.01 6.83 1.82
CA SER A 13 5.34 7.41 1.91
C SER A 13 5.59 8.03 3.27
N ALA A 14 6.86 8.05 3.71
CA ALA A 14 7.27 8.63 4.97
C ALA A 14 8.65 9.29 4.85
N VAL A 15 8.94 10.21 5.77
CA VAL A 15 10.23 10.92 5.81
C VAL A 15 10.82 10.83 7.21
N ALA A 16 12.10 10.44 7.31
CA ALA A 16 12.85 10.48 8.54
C ALA A 16 13.91 11.60 8.51
N LEU A 17 14.07 12.27 9.65
CA LEU A 17 14.98 13.38 9.87
C LEU A 17 15.82 13.13 11.11
N PRO A 18 17.02 13.74 11.24
CA PRO A 18 17.73 13.81 12.51
C PRO A 18 16.84 14.35 13.63
N ASP A 19 16.86 13.71 14.77
CA ASP A 19 16.09 14.16 15.94
C ASP A 19 16.87 15.25 16.69
N PRO A 20 16.38 16.50 16.74
CA PRO A 20 17.09 17.58 17.42
C PRO A 20 17.11 17.41 18.96
N ALA A 21 16.20 16.58 19.50
CA ALA A 21 16.11 16.33 20.94
C ALA A 21 17.02 15.18 21.41
N ARG A 22 17.50 14.33 20.48
CA ARG A 22 18.32 13.15 20.79
C ARG A 22 19.46 13.04 19.80
N GLU A 23 20.66 13.38 20.23
CA GLU A 23 21.86 13.22 19.40
C GLU A 23 21.98 11.77 18.88
N GLY A 24 22.19 11.68 17.59
CA GLY A 24 22.33 10.38 16.92
C GLY A 24 21.03 9.59 16.69
N ALA A 25 19.86 10.12 17.06
CA ALA A 25 18.57 9.49 16.74
C ALA A 25 17.95 10.08 15.45
N MET A 26 17.02 9.33 14.88
CA MET A 26 16.18 9.77 13.77
C MET A 26 14.72 9.83 14.24
N ARG A 27 13.97 10.78 13.71
CA ARG A 27 12.52 10.90 13.93
C ARG A 27 11.78 10.97 12.62
N LEU A 28 10.54 10.49 12.60
CA LEU A 28 9.66 10.67 11.46
C LEU A 28 9.09 12.09 11.46
N ALA A 29 9.10 12.72 10.28
CA ALA A 29 8.45 13.99 10.07
C ALA A 29 6.92 13.82 10.01
N PRO A 30 6.11 14.74 10.59
CA PRO A 30 4.70 14.84 10.27
C PRO A 30 4.56 15.33 8.82
N VAL A 31 4.03 14.48 7.95
CA VAL A 31 3.91 14.75 6.50
C VAL A 31 2.51 15.20 6.08
N GLU A 32 1.50 14.92 6.93
CA GLU A 32 0.11 15.35 6.71
C GLU A 32 -0.59 15.57 8.06
N GLY A 33 -0.74 16.85 8.50
CA GLY A 33 -1.16 17.13 9.85
C GLY A 33 -0.25 16.48 10.86
N GLU A 34 -0.79 15.67 11.78
CA GLU A 34 -0.03 14.88 12.75
C GLU A 34 0.41 13.52 12.22
N HIS A 35 -0.03 13.13 11.02
CA HIS A 35 0.30 11.84 10.45
C HIS A 35 1.75 11.80 9.96
N ARG A 36 2.44 10.73 10.32
CA ARG A 36 3.84 10.48 9.96
C ARG A 36 3.99 9.73 8.63
N THR A 37 2.87 9.29 8.05
CA THR A 37 2.78 8.67 6.73
C THR A 37 1.77 9.40 5.89
N LEU A 38 2.05 9.47 4.58
CA LEU A 38 1.22 10.08 3.56
C LEU A 38 0.84 9.02 2.53
N PRO A 39 -0.44 8.77 2.23
CA PRO A 39 -0.80 7.99 1.06
C PRO A 39 -0.06 8.49 -0.18
N THR A 40 0.54 7.58 -0.95
CA THR A 40 1.29 7.93 -2.17
C THR A 40 0.31 8.23 -3.30
N SER A 41 -0.36 9.38 -3.16
CA SER A 41 -1.39 9.86 -4.08
C SER A 41 -1.32 11.37 -4.27
N ILE A 42 -1.65 11.82 -5.47
CA ILE A 42 -1.82 13.22 -5.85
C ILE A 42 -3.10 13.36 -6.67
N PHE A 43 -3.88 14.38 -6.38
CA PHE A 43 -5.06 14.74 -7.15
C PHE A 43 -4.85 16.12 -7.79
N PHE A 44 -4.98 16.17 -9.09
CA PHE A 44 -5.01 17.42 -9.86
C PHE A 44 -6.47 17.82 -9.93
N ASN A 45 -6.86 18.77 -9.09
CA ASN A 45 -8.22 19.24 -8.95
C ASN A 45 -8.48 20.33 -9.99
N ASN A 46 -9.29 20.05 -11.01
CA ASN A 46 -9.60 20.99 -12.09
C ASN A 46 -10.62 22.04 -11.67
N ASP A 47 -11.53 21.71 -10.74
CA ASP A 47 -12.53 22.65 -10.24
C ASP A 47 -11.89 23.80 -9.45
N GLU A 48 -10.85 23.50 -8.66
CA GLU A 48 -10.16 24.47 -7.81
C GLU A 48 -8.82 24.96 -8.39
N GLY A 49 -8.29 24.28 -9.42
CA GLY A 49 -6.97 24.57 -10.00
C GLY A 49 -5.82 24.25 -9.01
N THR A 50 -6.01 23.28 -8.11
CA THR A 50 -5.07 22.95 -7.04
C THR A 50 -4.47 21.57 -7.24
N ARG A 51 -3.39 21.29 -6.48
CA ARG A 51 -2.80 19.95 -6.34
C ARG A 51 -2.91 19.52 -4.90
N GLU A 52 -3.54 18.40 -4.69
CA GLU A 52 -3.75 17.83 -3.37
C GLU A 52 -2.96 16.54 -3.22
N PHE A 53 -2.54 16.21 -1.99
CA PHE A 53 -1.66 15.09 -1.71
C PHE A 53 -2.25 14.22 -0.60
N GLY A 54 -1.95 12.94 -0.64
CA GLY A 54 -2.27 12.01 0.43
C GLY A 54 -3.78 11.83 0.64
N ARG A 55 -4.22 11.98 1.90
CA ARG A 55 -5.62 11.79 2.28
C ARG A 55 -6.53 12.84 1.68
N ALA A 56 -6.06 14.09 1.57
CA ALA A 56 -6.81 15.15 0.92
C ALA A 56 -7.07 14.81 -0.55
N ALA A 57 -6.06 14.31 -1.29
CA ALA A 57 -6.21 13.87 -2.67
C ALA A 57 -7.26 12.76 -2.84
N LEU A 58 -7.28 11.82 -1.90
CA LEU A 58 -8.27 10.73 -1.90
C LEU A 58 -9.67 11.25 -1.58
N ALA A 59 -9.79 12.18 -0.61
CA ALA A 59 -11.08 12.76 -0.22
C ALA A 59 -11.72 13.50 -1.40
N SER A 60 -11.01 14.42 -2.05
CA SER A 60 -11.53 15.17 -3.19
C SER A 60 -11.94 14.26 -4.37
N TYR A 61 -11.17 13.19 -4.61
CA TYR A 61 -11.54 12.21 -5.61
C TYR A 61 -12.84 11.44 -5.25
N ILE A 62 -13.00 11.06 -3.97
CA ILE A 62 -14.19 10.38 -3.46
C ILE A 62 -15.41 11.32 -3.48
N ASP A 63 -15.22 12.59 -3.12
CA ASP A 63 -16.26 13.62 -3.15
C ASP A 63 -16.70 13.99 -4.57
N GLY A 64 -15.96 13.52 -5.60
CA GLY A 64 -16.35 13.63 -7.00
C GLY A 64 -15.98 14.94 -7.66
N PHE A 65 -14.98 15.66 -7.12
CA PHE A 65 -14.38 16.81 -7.82
C PHE A 65 -13.84 16.39 -9.18
N ASP A 66 -13.95 17.29 -10.16
CA ASP A 66 -13.37 17.05 -11.48
C ASP A 66 -11.84 17.12 -11.40
N GLY A 67 -11.18 16.16 -12.03
CA GLY A 67 -9.72 16.11 -11.99
C GLY A 67 -9.13 14.71 -12.17
N ARG A 68 -7.80 14.64 -11.96
CA ARG A 68 -7.04 13.41 -12.17
C ARG A 68 -6.39 12.93 -10.89
N LEU A 69 -6.82 11.77 -10.37
CA LEU A 69 -6.13 11.08 -9.29
C LEU A 69 -5.00 10.19 -9.83
N MET A 70 -3.82 10.35 -9.25
CA MET A 70 -2.64 9.51 -9.50
C MET A 70 -2.27 8.78 -8.21
N ARG A 71 -2.12 7.46 -8.29
CA ARG A 71 -1.73 6.57 -7.17
C ARG A 71 -0.68 5.57 -7.64
N SER A 72 -0.02 4.92 -6.68
CA SER A 72 0.92 3.82 -6.94
C SER A 72 2.00 4.16 -7.98
N MET A 73 2.44 5.42 -7.98
CA MET A 73 3.36 5.97 -8.98
C MET A 73 4.71 5.26 -9.00
N LYS A 74 5.11 4.62 -7.91
CA LYS A 74 6.35 3.83 -7.83
C LYS A 74 6.34 2.65 -8.81
N SER A 75 5.18 2.03 -9.04
CA SER A 75 5.05 0.83 -9.89
C SER A 75 5.22 1.08 -11.39
N ILE A 76 5.24 2.34 -11.83
CA ILE A 76 5.48 2.68 -13.25
C ILE A 76 6.96 2.89 -13.57
N LEU A 77 7.81 3.06 -12.56
CA LEU A 77 9.25 3.25 -12.74
C LEU A 77 9.86 2.06 -13.50
N GLY A 78 10.78 2.36 -14.41
CA GLY A 78 11.42 1.35 -15.27
C GLY A 78 10.56 0.86 -16.43
N SER A 79 9.27 1.18 -16.45
CA SER A 79 8.38 0.82 -17.56
C SER A 79 8.39 1.88 -18.68
N PRO A 80 8.02 1.52 -19.91
CA PRO A 80 7.82 2.50 -20.98
C PRO A 80 6.77 3.58 -20.65
N LEU A 81 5.84 3.28 -19.73
CA LEU A 81 4.81 4.20 -19.31
C LEU A 81 5.38 5.41 -18.56
N ALA A 82 6.48 5.24 -17.82
CA ALA A 82 7.10 6.32 -17.04
C ALA A 82 7.43 7.56 -17.86
N GLU A 83 7.79 7.39 -19.14
CA GLU A 83 8.17 8.46 -20.07
C GLU A 83 6.99 9.02 -20.88
N THR A 84 5.81 8.43 -20.72
CA THR A 84 4.60 8.91 -21.41
C THR A 84 3.92 10.01 -20.61
N THR A 85 3.02 10.74 -21.28
CA THR A 85 2.17 11.75 -20.63
C THR A 85 0.79 11.19 -20.33
N THR A 86 0.20 11.65 -19.25
CA THR A 86 -1.23 11.43 -18.93
C THR A 86 -1.99 12.73 -19.04
N ASP A 87 -3.23 12.67 -19.48
CA ASP A 87 -4.15 13.82 -19.49
C ASP A 87 -4.61 14.13 -18.06
N LEU A 88 -4.60 15.40 -17.68
CA LEU A 88 -5.07 15.87 -16.38
C LEU A 88 -6.59 16.13 -16.35
N GLY A 89 -7.28 15.96 -17.49
CA GLY A 89 -8.72 16.18 -17.61
C GLY A 89 -9.10 17.57 -18.08
N ASP A 90 -8.15 18.53 -18.10
CA ASP A 90 -8.31 19.90 -18.59
C ASP A 90 -7.74 20.10 -20.02
N GLY A 91 -7.32 19.00 -20.65
CA GLY A 91 -6.66 19.00 -21.96
C GLY A 91 -5.13 19.25 -21.89
N SER A 92 -4.59 19.46 -20.71
CA SER A 92 -3.14 19.49 -20.49
C SER A 92 -2.60 18.08 -20.18
N GLY A 93 -1.34 17.83 -20.53
CA GLY A 93 -0.67 16.55 -20.25
C GLY A 93 0.54 16.76 -19.36
N ILE A 94 0.79 15.78 -18.48
CA ILE A 94 1.97 15.75 -17.62
C ILE A 94 2.69 14.40 -17.75
N ALA A 95 4.02 14.39 -17.77
CA ALA A 95 4.77 13.12 -17.75
C ALA A 95 4.68 12.44 -16.38
N TYR A 96 4.60 11.11 -16.36
CA TYR A 96 4.54 10.38 -15.09
C TYR A 96 5.77 10.61 -14.21
N THR A 97 6.96 10.76 -14.80
CA THR A 97 8.18 11.11 -14.05
C THR A 97 8.10 12.49 -13.41
N GLU A 98 7.41 13.45 -14.05
CA GLU A 98 7.16 14.77 -13.49
C GLU A 98 6.16 14.72 -12.31
N VAL A 99 5.15 13.86 -12.38
CA VAL A 99 4.22 13.63 -11.25
C VAL A 99 4.99 13.11 -10.04
N ILE A 100 5.93 12.16 -10.25
CA ILE A 100 6.80 11.63 -9.17
C ILE A 100 7.66 12.78 -8.60
N ALA A 101 8.24 13.63 -9.44
CA ALA A 101 9.03 14.77 -8.98
C ALA A 101 8.19 15.75 -8.13
N ILE A 102 6.95 16.06 -8.54
CA ILE A 102 6.03 16.90 -7.76
C ILE A 102 5.73 16.28 -6.40
N PHE A 103 5.51 14.97 -6.34
CA PHE A 103 5.28 14.28 -5.07
C PHE A 103 6.53 14.28 -4.18
N MET A 104 7.72 14.05 -4.76
CA MET A 104 9.01 14.16 -4.06
C MET A 104 9.25 15.59 -3.55
N GLN A 105 8.89 16.62 -4.32
CA GLN A 105 8.97 18.01 -3.89
C GLN A 105 8.08 18.27 -2.66
N HIS A 106 6.88 17.72 -2.66
CA HIS A 106 5.99 17.83 -1.50
C HIS A 106 6.62 17.20 -0.24
N LEU A 107 7.13 15.96 -0.34
CA LEU A 107 7.78 15.27 0.80
C LEU A 107 9.02 16.03 1.27
N THR A 108 9.88 16.48 0.35
CA THR A 108 11.08 17.25 0.66
C THR A 108 10.73 18.60 1.31
N GLY A 109 9.68 19.27 0.84
CA GLY A 109 9.16 20.51 1.43
C GLY A 109 8.68 20.30 2.87
N LYS A 110 7.97 19.20 3.16
CA LYS A 110 7.58 18.83 4.54
C LYS A 110 8.82 18.58 5.42
N ALA A 111 9.81 17.87 4.90
CA ALA A 111 11.07 17.62 5.59
C ALA A 111 11.80 18.92 5.93
N GLN A 112 11.91 19.85 4.98
CA GLN A 112 12.57 21.15 5.18
C GLN A 112 11.82 22.02 6.20
N ALA A 113 10.48 22.06 6.14
CA ALA A 113 9.67 22.77 7.12
C ALA A 113 9.89 22.24 8.53
N CYS A 114 10.01 20.91 8.69
CA CYS A 114 10.25 20.27 9.99
C CYS A 114 11.69 20.43 10.51
N SER A 115 12.69 20.50 9.60
CA SER A 115 14.10 20.66 9.98
C SER A 115 14.50 22.10 10.21
N GLY A 116 13.71 23.07 9.71
CA GLY A 116 14.03 24.49 9.77
C GLY A 116 15.15 24.92 8.82
N GLY A 117 15.54 24.08 7.84
CA GLY A 117 16.63 24.37 6.91
C GLY A 117 16.51 23.63 5.60
N THR A 118 17.39 23.95 4.67
CA THR A 118 17.47 23.28 3.36
C THR A 118 18.04 21.86 3.52
N ILE A 119 17.44 20.91 2.81
CA ILE A 119 17.89 19.51 2.72
C ILE A 119 18.37 19.29 1.30
N ASP A 120 19.62 18.90 1.15
CA ASP A 120 20.26 18.66 -0.16
C ASP A 120 20.85 17.25 -0.29
N ARG A 121 20.74 16.42 0.75
CA ARG A 121 21.19 15.01 0.76
C ARG A 121 20.08 14.09 1.23
N ALA A 122 19.90 12.95 0.57
CA ALA A 122 18.90 12.00 0.95
C ALA A 122 19.32 10.54 0.76
N VAL A 123 18.78 9.67 1.60
CA VAL A 123 18.69 8.22 1.34
C VAL A 123 17.26 7.88 0.96
N LEU A 124 17.10 7.23 -0.19
CA LEU A 124 15.81 6.75 -0.67
C LEU A 124 15.70 5.23 -0.46
N GLY A 125 14.51 4.77 -0.13
CA GLY A 125 14.17 3.35 -0.16
C GLY A 125 14.08 2.83 -1.59
N ARG A 126 14.64 1.63 -1.80
CA ARG A 126 14.40 0.87 -3.01
C ARG A 126 13.94 -0.55 -2.68
N PRO A 127 13.00 -1.12 -3.44
CA PRO A 127 12.70 -2.55 -3.35
C PRO A 127 13.92 -3.37 -3.77
N VAL A 128 13.89 -4.68 -3.56
CA VAL A 128 14.96 -5.57 -4.06
C VAL A 128 15.05 -5.46 -5.57
N PHE A 129 13.88 -5.49 -6.24
CA PHE A 129 13.73 -5.18 -7.66
C PHE A 129 12.58 -4.19 -7.84
N PHE A 130 12.77 -3.14 -8.63
CA PHE A 130 11.68 -2.30 -9.14
C PHE A 130 10.92 -3.02 -10.25
N VAL A 131 11.66 -3.81 -11.05
CA VAL A 131 11.12 -4.62 -12.14
C VAL A 131 11.77 -6.00 -12.04
N ASP A 132 10.95 -7.02 -11.82
CA ASP A 132 11.40 -8.40 -11.73
C ASP A 132 11.92 -8.89 -13.08
N ASP A 133 12.95 -9.76 -13.06
CA ASP A 133 13.52 -10.43 -14.22
C ASP A 133 14.05 -9.52 -15.35
N ASP A 134 14.07 -8.20 -15.15
CA ASP A 134 14.66 -7.24 -16.08
C ASP A 134 15.67 -6.27 -15.43
N PRO A 135 16.96 -6.64 -15.36
CA PRO A 135 18.00 -5.80 -14.77
C PRO A 135 18.22 -4.44 -15.45
N ARG A 136 17.75 -4.26 -16.70
CA ARG A 136 17.86 -2.96 -17.39
C ARG A 136 16.73 -2.04 -16.94
N ALA A 137 15.51 -2.55 -16.92
CA ALA A 137 14.35 -1.83 -16.41
C ALA A 137 14.50 -1.50 -14.92
N ASP A 138 15.04 -2.41 -14.11
CA ASP A 138 15.34 -2.16 -12.69
C ASP A 138 16.32 -0.99 -12.48
N ARG A 139 17.43 -0.97 -13.23
CA ARG A 139 18.38 0.15 -13.20
C ARG A 139 17.77 1.47 -13.69
N LEU A 140 16.94 1.40 -14.75
CA LEU A 140 16.25 2.57 -15.27
C LEU A 140 15.30 3.16 -14.21
N ALA A 141 14.56 2.31 -13.50
CA ALA A 141 13.67 2.72 -12.42
C ALA A 141 14.42 3.46 -11.31
N GLU A 142 15.57 2.93 -10.86
CA GLU A 142 16.42 3.60 -9.87
C GLU A 142 16.92 4.96 -10.37
N GLN A 143 17.37 5.03 -11.63
CA GLN A 143 17.83 6.28 -12.25
C GLN A 143 16.70 7.31 -12.37
N GLN A 144 15.49 6.89 -12.76
CA GLN A 144 14.33 7.77 -12.86
C GLN A 144 13.93 8.33 -11.48
N LEU A 145 13.95 7.50 -10.43
CA LEU A 145 13.67 7.96 -9.07
C LEU A 145 14.77 8.91 -8.54
N ALA A 146 16.04 8.60 -8.82
CA ALA A 146 17.16 9.49 -8.49
C ALA A 146 17.04 10.84 -9.22
N ALA A 147 16.72 10.83 -10.51
CA ALA A 147 16.52 12.05 -11.30
C ALA A 147 15.36 12.90 -10.78
N ALA A 148 14.23 12.27 -10.40
CA ALA A 148 13.10 12.97 -9.79
C ALA A 148 13.51 13.64 -8.47
N ALA A 149 14.27 12.95 -7.61
CA ALA A 149 14.78 13.50 -6.36
C ALA A 149 15.78 14.66 -6.59
N GLN A 150 16.67 14.51 -7.57
CA GLN A 150 17.65 15.55 -7.92
C GLN A 150 16.97 16.79 -8.50
N SER A 151 15.93 16.64 -9.30
CA SER A 151 15.19 17.76 -9.92
C SER A 151 14.53 18.66 -8.88
N VAL A 152 14.27 18.17 -7.67
CA VAL A 152 13.67 18.94 -6.56
C VAL A 152 14.69 19.45 -5.55
N GLY A 153 15.99 19.38 -5.89
CA GLY A 153 17.08 20.02 -5.13
C GLY A 153 17.88 19.08 -4.22
N LEU A 154 17.62 17.78 -4.22
CA LEU A 154 18.44 16.78 -3.54
C LEU A 154 19.69 16.51 -4.39
N LYS A 155 20.83 17.06 -4.02
CA LYS A 155 22.08 17.00 -4.80
C LYS A 155 22.79 15.67 -4.69
N GLU A 156 22.71 15.04 -3.51
CA GLU A 156 23.34 13.77 -3.20
C GLU A 156 22.26 12.77 -2.76
N VAL A 157 22.06 11.75 -3.60
CA VAL A 157 21.02 10.72 -3.40
C VAL A 157 21.66 9.34 -3.35
N HIS A 158 21.43 8.63 -2.28
CA HIS A 158 21.83 7.24 -2.10
C HIS A 158 20.59 6.36 -1.95
N PHE A 159 20.75 5.08 -2.21
CA PHE A 159 19.68 4.08 -2.05
C PHE A 159 20.03 3.05 -0.99
N GLN A 160 19.02 2.55 -0.29
CA GLN A 160 19.13 1.38 0.56
C GLN A 160 17.93 0.47 0.30
N TYR A 161 18.15 -0.83 0.33
CA TYR A 161 17.11 -1.83 0.20
C TYR A 161 16.10 -1.74 1.36
N GLU A 162 14.83 -1.62 1.01
CA GLU A 162 13.72 -1.50 1.97
C GLU A 162 13.69 -2.64 2.99
N PRO A 163 13.86 -3.94 2.61
CA PRO A 163 13.88 -5.03 3.60
C PRO A 163 15.10 -4.97 4.55
N ILE A 164 16.24 -4.49 4.08
CA ILE A 164 17.39 -4.25 4.95
C ILE A 164 17.13 -3.10 5.92
N ALA A 165 16.55 -2.00 5.41
CA ALA A 165 16.19 -0.87 6.25
C ALA A 165 15.13 -1.27 7.30
N ALA A 166 14.09 -1.99 6.93
CA ALA A 166 13.08 -2.48 7.86
C ALA A 166 13.68 -3.30 9.00
N ALA A 167 14.68 -4.13 8.70
CA ALA A 167 15.32 -5.00 9.67
C ALA A 167 16.39 -4.31 10.56
N PHE A 168 16.76 -3.05 10.32
CA PHE A 168 17.86 -2.40 11.05
C PHE A 168 17.64 -2.30 12.57
N ASP A 169 16.44 -2.06 13.04
CA ASP A 169 16.15 -2.02 14.47
C ASP A 169 16.34 -3.41 15.11
N TYR A 170 15.88 -4.46 14.44
CA TYR A 170 16.11 -5.84 14.86
C TYR A 170 17.59 -6.20 14.82
N GLU A 171 18.27 -5.88 13.73
CA GLU A 171 19.71 -6.13 13.52
C GLU A 171 20.57 -5.52 14.64
N SER A 172 20.23 -4.30 15.09
CA SER A 172 20.98 -3.59 16.14
C SER A 172 21.04 -4.32 17.48
N ARG A 173 20.12 -5.26 17.69
CA ARG A 173 19.98 -6.05 18.93
C ARG A 173 20.54 -7.46 18.81
N GLN A 174 21.00 -7.86 17.62
CA GLN A 174 21.50 -9.22 17.41
C GLN A 174 22.93 -9.36 17.88
N PRO A 175 23.24 -10.42 18.69
CA PRO A 175 24.61 -10.68 19.15
C PRO A 175 25.49 -11.35 18.09
N ALA A 176 24.87 -11.97 17.08
CA ALA A 176 25.54 -12.70 16.00
C ALA A 176 24.77 -12.57 14.68
N GLU A 177 25.39 -13.04 13.60
CA GLU A 177 24.74 -13.12 12.29
C GLU A 177 23.51 -14.06 12.35
N THR A 178 22.40 -13.64 11.77
CA THR A 178 21.17 -14.43 11.68
C THR A 178 20.46 -14.18 10.36
N LEU A 179 19.60 -15.13 9.98
CA LEU A 179 18.75 -15.05 8.79
C LEU A 179 17.36 -14.57 9.18
N VAL A 180 16.87 -13.55 8.50
CA VAL A 180 15.56 -12.94 8.74
C VAL A 180 14.73 -12.96 7.46
N LEU A 181 13.55 -13.55 7.54
CA LEU A 181 12.55 -13.39 6.49
C LEU A 181 11.75 -12.13 6.80
N VAL A 182 11.94 -11.08 6.00
CA VAL A 182 11.16 -9.85 6.07
C VAL A 182 9.90 -10.04 5.26
N ALA A 183 8.74 -9.91 5.90
CA ALA A 183 7.41 -9.94 5.31
C ALA A 183 6.87 -8.50 5.29
N ASP A 184 6.96 -7.84 4.14
CA ASP A 184 6.38 -6.51 3.90
C ASP A 184 5.05 -6.67 3.19
N ILE A 185 3.95 -6.50 3.93
CA ILE A 185 2.60 -6.69 3.41
C ILE A 185 1.86 -5.37 3.45
N GLY A 186 1.87 -4.70 2.30
CA GLY A 186 1.26 -3.39 2.11
C GLY A 186 -0.24 -3.45 1.75
N GLY A 187 -0.68 -2.45 0.97
CA GLY A 187 -2.05 -2.42 0.44
C GLY A 187 -2.22 -3.25 -0.82
N GLY A 188 -1.23 -3.26 -1.73
CA GLY A 188 -1.36 -3.90 -3.05
C GLY A 188 -0.43 -5.09 -3.29
N THR A 189 0.67 -5.20 -2.55
CA THR A 189 1.68 -6.26 -2.68
C THR A 189 2.05 -6.86 -1.34
N SER A 190 2.45 -8.12 -1.37
CA SER A 190 3.10 -8.82 -0.27
C SER A 190 4.48 -9.26 -0.73
N ASP A 191 5.50 -8.62 -0.19
CA ASP A 191 6.89 -8.77 -0.59
C ASP A 191 7.68 -9.50 0.50
N PHE A 192 8.37 -10.57 0.12
CA PHE A 192 9.16 -11.38 1.01
C PHE A 192 10.63 -11.31 0.62
N SER A 193 11.48 -10.94 1.56
CA SER A 193 12.92 -10.88 1.35
C SER A 193 13.66 -11.64 2.45
N LEU A 194 14.47 -12.60 2.06
CA LEU A 194 15.36 -13.25 2.99
C LEU A 194 16.66 -12.46 3.09
N VAL A 195 16.94 -11.93 4.27
CA VAL A 195 18.07 -11.06 4.51
C VAL A 195 18.98 -11.64 5.60
N ARG A 196 20.28 -11.35 5.46
CA ARG A 196 21.31 -11.66 6.45
C ARG A 196 21.59 -10.41 7.26
N VAL A 197 21.43 -10.49 8.57
CA VAL A 197 21.62 -9.39 9.51
C VAL A 197 22.59 -9.78 10.63
N GLY A 198 23.23 -8.79 11.25
CA GLY A 198 24.14 -9.01 12.37
C GLY A 198 25.17 -7.89 12.54
N PRO A 199 25.96 -7.90 13.64
CA PRO A 199 26.83 -6.77 14.00
C PRO A 199 27.86 -6.42 12.92
N GLU A 200 28.47 -7.43 12.29
CA GLU A 200 29.44 -7.22 11.20
C GLU A 200 28.80 -6.74 9.91
N ARG A 201 27.56 -7.17 9.65
CA ARG A 201 26.77 -6.73 8.49
C ARG A 201 26.32 -5.30 8.66
N MET A 202 25.84 -4.98 9.85
CA MET A 202 25.39 -3.65 10.23
C MET A 202 26.47 -2.58 9.98
N ALA A 203 27.75 -2.91 10.12
CA ALA A 203 28.87 -1.99 9.88
C ALA A 203 29.07 -1.63 8.40
N ARG A 204 28.51 -2.40 7.46
CA ARG A 204 28.68 -2.21 6.02
C ARG A 204 27.69 -1.18 5.47
N LEU A 205 28.14 -0.33 4.55
CA LEU A 205 27.27 0.58 3.81
C LEU A 205 26.61 -0.14 2.63
N GLU A 206 27.38 -0.95 1.90
CA GLU A 206 26.86 -1.75 0.79
C GLU A 206 26.30 -3.07 1.31
N ARG A 207 25.01 -3.29 1.10
CA ARG A 207 24.25 -4.40 1.69
C ARG A 207 23.58 -5.33 0.65
N LYS A 208 23.91 -5.16 -0.63
CA LYS A 208 23.30 -5.95 -1.71
C LYS A 208 23.43 -7.46 -1.49
N ASP A 209 24.61 -7.89 -1.09
CA ASP A 209 24.92 -9.31 -0.88
C ASP A 209 24.27 -9.89 0.39
N ASP A 210 23.64 -9.05 1.20
CA ASP A 210 22.89 -9.49 2.38
C ASP A 210 21.43 -9.85 2.04
N VAL A 211 20.93 -9.52 0.85
CA VAL A 211 19.65 -10.00 0.34
C VAL A 211 19.90 -11.31 -0.39
N LEU A 212 19.45 -12.43 0.19
CA LEU A 212 19.72 -13.78 -0.32
C LEU A 212 18.68 -14.25 -1.33
N ALA A 213 17.43 -13.86 -1.13
CA ALA A 213 16.32 -14.12 -2.04
C ALA A 213 15.22 -13.08 -1.83
N HIS A 214 14.41 -12.92 -2.87
CA HIS A 214 13.21 -12.11 -2.86
C HIS A 214 12.13 -12.78 -3.72
N HIS A 215 10.88 -12.68 -3.27
CA HIS A 215 9.71 -13.06 -4.05
C HIS A 215 8.49 -12.30 -3.56
N GLY A 216 7.64 -11.83 -4.47
CA GLY A 216 6.44 -11.07 -4.14
C GLY A 216 5.19 -11.59 -4.83
N VAL A 217 4.04 -11.21 -4.33
CA VAL A 217 2.74 -11.47 -4.95
C VAL A 217 1.86 -10.23 -4.89
N HIS A 218 1.09 -10.00 -5.98
CA HIS A 218 0.12 -8.91 -6.06
C HIS A 218 -1.19 -9.31 -5.37
N VAL A 219 -1.11 -9.59 -4.07
CA VAL A 219 -2.23 -9.85 -3.16
C VAL A 219 -1.86 -9.24 -1.83
N ALA A 220 -2.71 -8.35 -1.31
CA ALA A 220 -2.44 -7.67 -0.04
C ALA A 220 -3.71 -7.04 0.56
N GLY A 221 -3.58 -5.96 1.32
CA GLY A 221 -4.66 -5.33 2.09
C GLY A 221 -5.91 -4.98 1.30
N THR A 222 -5.77 -4.44 0.09
CA THR A 222 -6.90 -4.05 -0.76
C THR A 222 -7.65 -5.25 -1.33
N ASP A 223 -7.00 -6.41 -1.47
CA ASP A 223 -7.69 -7.65 -1.84
C ASP A 223 -8.58 -8.11 -0.70
N TYR A 224 -8.13 -8.00 0.54
CA TYR A 224 -8.95 -8.27 1.72
C TYR A 224 -10.15 -7.32 1.81
N ASP A 225 -9.98 -6.01 1.55
CA ASP A 225 -11.09 -5.06 1.50
C ASP A 225 -12.14 -5.50 0.48
N ARG A 226 -11.69 -5.86 -0.71
CA ARG A 226 -12.55 -6.41 -1.76
C ARG A 226 -13.27 -7.68 -1.33
N ARG A 227 -12.58 -8.59 -0.60
CA ARG A 227 -13.22 -9.82 -0.08
C ARG A 227 -14.30 -9.50 0.95
N VAL A 228 -14.04 -8.59 1.88
CA VAL A 228 -15.04 -8.12 2.85
C VAL A 228 -16.24 -7.51 2.13
N GLU A 229 -16.02 -6.64 1.16
CA GLU A 229 -17.09 -5.99 0.41
C GLU A 229 -17.96 -7.01 -0.33
N LEU A 230 -17.36 -7.94 -1.08
CA LEU A 230 -18.09 -8.98 -1.81
C LEU A 230 -18.78 -9.99 -0.90
N ALA A 231 -18.20 -10.36 0.25
CA ALA A 231 -18.75 -11.37 1.14
C ALA A 231 -19.84 -10.81 2.07
N SER A 232 -19.79 -9.52 2.42
CA SER A 232 -20.64 -8.94 3.45
C SER A 232 -21.56 -7.83 2.93
N ILE A 233 -21.03 -6.87 2.17
CA ILE A 233 -21.77 -5.69 1.72
C ILE A 233 -22.59 -6.00 0.46
N MET A 234 -21.99 -6.55 -0.58
CA MET A 234 -22.62 -6.76 -1.88
C MET A 234 -23.84 -7.71 -1.87
N PRO A 235 -23.97 -8.70 -0.95
CA PRO A 235 -25.21 -9.48 -0.83
C PRO A 235 -26.44 -8.63 -0.50
N ALA A 236 -26.30 -7.52 0.23
CA ALA A 236 -27.42 -6.59 0.50
C ALA A 236 -27.91 -5.86 -0.74
N PHE A 237 -27.16 -5.89 -1.84
CA PHE A 237 -27.48 -5.30 -3.15
C PHE A 237 -27.79 -6.35 -4.22
N GLY A 238 -27.85 -7.66 -3.85
CA GLY A 238 -28.22 -8.74 -4.75
C GLY A 238 -27.07 -9.60 -5.26
N TYR A 239 -25.84 -9.39 -4.81
CA TYR A 239 -24.73 -10.28 -5.18
C TYR A 239 -25.00 -11.72 -4.74
N ARG A 240 -24.86 -12.68 -5.67
CA ARG A 240 -25.20 -14.10 -5.51
C ARG A 240 -26.68 -14.40 -5.23
N SER A 241 -27.58 -13.42 -5.35
CA SER A 241 -28.99 -13.66 -5.33
C SER A 241 -29.44 -14.36 -6.62
N LEU A 242 -30.56 -15.07 -6.56
CA LEU A 242 -31.11 -15.82 -7.69
C LEU A 242 -32.21 -15.02 -8.38
N ASP A 243 -32.29 -15.14 -9.70
CA ASP A 243 -33.38 -14.62 -10.49
C ASP A 243 -34.66 -15.50 -10.33
N PRO A 244 -35.83 -15.10 -10.88
CA PRO A 244 -37.05 -15.91 -10.80
C PRO A 244 -36.93 -17.31 -11.40
N GLU A 245 -35.95 -17.54 -12.27
CA GLU A 245 -35.68 -18.85 -12.88
C GLU A 245 -34.63 -19.68 -12.10
N GLY A 246 -34.13 -19.15 -10.96
CA GLY A 246 -33.16 -19.83 -10.09
C GLY A 246 -31.69 -19.74 -10.57
N ARG A 247 -31.36 -18.81 -11.46
CA ARG A 247 -29.98 -18.54 -11.91
C ARG A 247 -29.41 -17.38 -11.11
N GLU A 248 -28.09 -17.39 -10.86
CA GLU A 248 -27.44 -16.25 -10.23
C GLU A 248 -27.57 -14.98 -11.06
N LEU A 249 -27.79 -13.84 -10.37
CA LEU A 249 -27.77 -12.53 -11.00
C LEU A 249 -26.41 -12.22 -11.65
N PRO A 250 -26.37 -11.44 -12.76
CA PRO A 250 -25.10 -11.03 -13.35
C PRO A 250 -24.21 -10.31 -12.34
N ASN A 251 -23.01 -10.82 -12.16
CA ASN A 251 -22.14 -10.45 -11.04
C ASN A 251 -21.11 -9.34 -11.37
N ARG A 252 -20.93 -8.99 -12.65
CA ARG A 252 -19.91 -8.03 -13.09
C ARG A 252 -19.98 -6.69 -12.36
N ILE A 253 -21.18 -6.14 -12.16
CA ILE A 253 -21.33 -4.84 -11.53
C ILE A 253 -20.80 -4.82 -10.08
N TYR A 254 -20.97 -5.92 -9.34
CA TYR A 254 -20.48 -6.04 -7.97
C TYR A 254 -18.97 -6.12 -7.93
N PHE A 255 -18.35 -6.84 -8.88
CA PHE A 255 -16.89 -6.89 -9.02
C PHE A 255 -16.32 -5.53 -9.42
N ASP A 256 -16.97 -4.82 -10.34
CA ASP A 256 -16.55 -3.48 -10.76
C ASP A 256 -16.63 -2.49 -9.58
N LEU A 257 -17.70 -2.54 -8.76
CA LEU A 257 -17.87 -1.72 -7.55
C LEU A 257 -16.87 -2.06 -6.46
N ALA A 258 -16.51 -3.34 -6.28
CA ALA A 258 -15.54 -3.79 -5.29
C ALA A 258 -14.07 -3.72 -5.79
N THR A 259 -13.82 -3.07 -6.92
CA THR A 259 -12.48 -2.92 -7.48
C THR A 259 -12.16 -1.43 -7.68
N TRP A 260 -11.29 -0.87 -6.84
CA TRP A 260 -11.01 0.56 -6.73
C TRP A 260 -10.96 1.31 -8.07
N HIS A 261 -10.15 0.85 -9.01
CA HIS A 261 -9.94 1.52 -10.29
C HIS A 261 -11.10 1.34 -11.30
N LEU A 262 -12.06 0.45 -11.01
CA LEU A 262 -13.22 0.18 -11.86
C LEU A 262 -14.48 0.90 -11.37
N ILE A 263 -14.54 1.33 -10.11
CA ILE A 263 -15.72 1.94 -9.49
C ILE A 263 -16.30 3.06 -10.37
N ASN A 264 -15.48 4.01 -10.80
CA ASN A 264 -15.93 5.14 -11.60
C ASN A 264 -16.47 4.73 -12.99
N THR A 265 -16.07 3.58 -13.51
CA THR A 265 -16.58 3.07 -14.79
C THR A 265 -18.04 2.64 -14.70
N VAL A 266 -18.54 2.38 -13.48
CA VAL A 266 -19.93 1.97 -13.24
C VAL A 266 -20.90 3.16 -13.34
N TYR A 267 -20.43 4.39 -13.08
CA TYR A 267 -21.27 5.59 -12.99
C TYR A 267 -21.65 6.22 -14.33
N THR A 268 -21.31 5.60 -15.44
CA THR A 268 -21.67 6.13 -16.75
C THR A 268 -23.17 6.01 -17.01
N PRO A 269 -23.80 6.99 -17.72
CA PRO A 269 -25.23 6.94 -18.05
C PRO A 269 -25.65 5.65 -18.76
N LYS A 270 -24.76 5.10 -19.59
CA LYS A 270 -24.98 3.82 -20.29
C LYS A 270 -25.10 2.66 -19.30
N ARG A 271 -24.15 2.55 -18.35
CA ARG A 271 -24.14 1.46 -17.34
C ARG A 271 -25.35 1.55 -16.41
N LEU A 272 -25.74 2.78 -16.03
CA LEU A 272 -26.95 2.99 -15.23
C LEU A 272 -28.23 2.58 -16.00
N ALA A 273 -28.30 2.90 -17.30
CA ALA A 273 -29.46 2.48 -18.13
C ALA A 273 -29.49 0.94 -18.27
N GLU A 274 -28.35 0.30 -18.50
CA GLU A 274 -28.24 -1.18 -18.54
C GLU A 274 -28.68 -1.80 -17.20
N LEU A 275 -28.23 -1.26 -16.06
CA LEU A 275 -28.65 -1.71 -14.74
C LEU A 275 -30.19 -1.60 -14.57
N LYS A 276 -30.77 -0.48 -14.94
CA LYS A 276 -32.24 -0.27 -14.82
C LYS A 276 -33.06 -1.28 -15.61
N LEU A 277 -32.53 -1.78 -16.73
CA LEU A 277 -33.19 -2.85 -17.51
C LEU A 277 -33.21 -4.20 -16.79
N MET A 278 -32.30 -4.41 -15.82
CA MET A 278 -32.19 -5.66 -15.09
C MET A 278 -33.18 -5.80 -13.92
N LYS A 279 -34.02 -4.80 -13.64
CA LYS A 279 -34.98 -4.82 -12.51
C LYS A 279 -35.81 -6.10 -12.44
N HIS A 280 -36.21 -6.64 -13.55
CA HIS A 280 -37.06 -7.83 -13.64
C HIS A 280 -36.34 -9.13 -13.22
N LEU A 281 -35.01 -9.11 -13.11
CA LEU A 281 -34.20 -10.26 -12.63
C LEU A 281 -34.16 -10.33 -11.10
N TYR A 282 -34.48 -9.25 -10.39
CA TYR A 282 -34.41 -9.22 -8.94
C TYR A 282 -35.73 -9.68 -8.31
N VAL A 283 -35.67 -10.77 -7.55
CA VAL A 283 -36.82 -11.25 -6.73
C VAL A 283 -37.06 -10.28 -5.57
N ASP A 284 -35.99 -9.87 -4.90
CA ASP A 284 -36.05 -8.80 -3.89
C ASP A 284 -35.77 -7.43 -4.52
N THR A 285 -36.83 -6.64 -4.71
CA THR A 285 -36.74 -5.30 -5.30
C THR A 285 -35.96 -4.32 -4.44
N ARG A 286 -35.86 -4.51 -3.11
CA ARG A 286 -35.04 -3.66 -2.23
C ARG A 286 -33.58 -3.78 -2.55
N GLN A 287 -33.08 -4.98 -2.84
CA GLN A 287 -31.68 -5.20 -3.28
C GLN A 287 -31.38 -4.40 -4.55
N PHE A 288 -32.29 -4.43 -5.52
CA PHE A 288 -32.16 -3.66 -6.76
C PHE A 288 -32.17 -2.16 -6.50
N GLU A 289 -33.09 -1.66 -5.67
CA GLU A 289 -33.23 -0.23 -5.37
C GLU A 289 -31.98 0.31 -4.64
N ARG A 290 -31.42 -0.48 -3.72
CA ARG A 290 -30.15 -0.16 -3.07
C ARG A 290 -28.99 -0.09 -4.08
N LEU A 291 -28.87 -1.07 -4.98
CA LEU A 291 -27.82 -1.08 -6.01
C LEU A 291 -27.93 0.12 -6.94
N VAL A 292 -29.16 0.46 -7.40
CA VAL A 292 -29.40 1.65 -8.23
C VAL A 292 -28.98 2.91 -7.48
N ARG A 293 -29.33 3.03 -6.19
CA ARG A 293 -28.95 4.17 -5.35
C ARG A 293 -27.44 4.31 -5.22
N VAL A 294 -26.70 3.21 -5.01
CA VAL A 294 -25.23 3.20 -4.98
C VAL A 294 -24.65 3.77 -6.26
N VAL A 295 -25.18 3.37 -7.42
CA VAL A 295 -24.67 3.82 -8.72
C VAL A 295 -25.07 5.29 -9.01
N GLU A 296 -26.32 5.68 -8.74
CA GLU A 296 -26.81 7.06 -8.99
C GLU A 296 -26.12 8.09 -8.09
N GLN A 297 -25.89 7.74 -6.83
CA GLN A 297 -25.29 8.65 -5.84
C GLN A 297 -23.77 8.44 -5.67
N ARG A 298 -23.16 7.56 -6.50
CA ARG A 298 -21.71 7.29 -6.54
C ARG A 298 -21.12 6.81 -5.22
N PHE A 299 -21.82 5.97 -4.46
CA PHE A 299 -21.38 5.47 -3.16
C PHE A 299 -20.34 4.33 -3.21
N GLY A 300 -19.87 3.87 -4.37
CA GLY A 300 -18.94 2.73 -4.46
C GLY A 300 -17.67 2.91 -3.65
N HIS A 301 -17.04 4.10 -3.67
CA HIS A 301 -15.86 4.36 -2.84
C HIS A 301 -16.18 4.39 -1.34
N ALA A 302 -17.37 4.86 -0.95
CA ALA A 302 -17.84 4.82 0.43
C ALA A 302 -18.01 3.37 0.91
N LEU A 303 -18.58 2.48 0.07
CA LEU A 303 -18.71 1.05 0.40
C LEU A 303 -17.35 0.39 0.62
N MET A 304 -16.36 0.70 -0.23
CA MET A 304 -15.00 0.19 -0.06
C MET A 304 -14.36 0.71 1.23
N ALA A 305 -14.56 1.99 1.58
CA ALA A 305 -14.07 2.53 2.84
C ALA A 305 -14.72 1.83 4.05
N ARG A 306 -16.02 1.53 4.00
CA ARG A 306 -16.71 0.74 5.04
C ARG A 306 -16.16 -0.69 5.15
N ALA A 307 -15.78 -1.31 4.02
CA ALA A 307 -15.15 -2.63 4.03
C ALA A 307 -13.76 -2.58 4.69
N GLU A 308 -12.96 -1.56 4.39
CA GLU A 308 -11.66 -1.35 5.03
C GLU A 308 -11.80 -1.08 6.53
N GLU A 309 -12.71 -0.21 6.95
CA GLU A 309 -13.01 0.05 8.35
C GLU A 309 -13.42 -1.23 9.10
N ALA A 310 -14.28 -2.05 8.50
CA ALA A 310 -14.72 -3.32 9.07
C ALA A 310 -13.57 -4.31 9.20
N LYS A 311 -12.72 -4.45 8.16
CA LYS A 311 -11.51 -5.27 8.20
C LYS A 311 -10.59 -4.85 9.35
N ILE A 312 -10.33 -3.55 9.48
CA ILE A 312 -9.49 -3.00 10.54
C ILE A 312 -10.15 -3.23 11.92
N GLY A 313 -11.46 -3.05 12.03
CA GLY A 313 -12.22 -3.24 13.26
C GLY A 313 -12.11 -4.65 13.84
N VAL A 314 -11.99 -5.67 12.97
CA VAL A 314 -11.85 -7.08 13.40
C VAL A 314 -10.42 -7.63 13.23
N ALA A 315 -9.43 -6.79 12.95
CA ALA A 315 -8.06 -7.22 12.65
C ALA A 315 -7.41 -8.05 13.78
N ALA A 316 -7.74 -7.74 15.04
CA ALA A 316 -7.27 -8.46 16.22
C ALA A 316 -8.28 -9.52 16.74
N GLY A 317 -9.37 -9.75 16.01
CA GLY A 317 -10.51 -10.57 16.41
C GLY A 317 -11.72 -9.74 16.82
N GLY A 318 -12.83 -10.41 17.14
CA GLY A 318 -14.07 -9.74 17.57
C GLY A 318 -15.06 -9.54 16.43
N GLU A 319 -15.96 -8.58 16.65
CA GLU A 319 -17.07 -8.25 15.74
C GLU A 319 -17.22 -6.72 15.60
N THR A 320 -17.83 -6.30 14.50
CA THR A 320 -18.17 -4.90 14.22
C THR A 320 -19.48 -4.83 13.42
N MET A 321 -20.05 -3.63 13.32
CA MET A 321 -21.21 -3.37 12.46
C MET A 321 -20.76 -2.49 11.29
N ILE A 322 -21.08 -2.93 10.08
CA ILE A 322 -20.91 -2.13 8.86
C ILE A 322 -22.15 -1.27 8.73
N ASP A 323 -22.00 0.02 8.90
CA ASP A 323 -23.08 0.99 8.81
C ASP A 323 -23.26 1.47 7.35
N LEU A 324 -24.45 1.26 6.80
CA LEU A 324 -24.82 1.65 5.44
C LEU A 324 -26.09 2.55 5.44
N ASN A 325 -26.30 3.33 6.50
CA ASN A 325 -27.44 4.23 6.65
C ASN A 325 -27.55 5.25 5.49
N GLU A 326 -26.44 5.62 4.86
CA GLU A 326 -26.44 6.46 3.67
C GLU A 326 -27.13 5.81 2.46
N ILE A 327 -27.20 4.48 2.43
CA ILE A 327 -27.87 3.72 1.38
C ILE A 327 -29.35 3.51 1.72
N GLU A 328 -29.64 3.07 2.93
CA GLU A 328 -31.00 2.84 3.42
C GLU A 328 -31.02 2.97 4.94
N GLU A 329 -32.03 3.62 5.48
CA GLU A 329 -32.20 3.79 6.94
C GLU A 329 -32.20 2.43 7.64
N ASP A 330 -31.46 2.34 8.75
CA ASP A 330 -31.26 1.13 9.56
C ASP A 330 -30.56 -0.03 8.84
N LEU A 331 -29.96 0.20 7.67
CA LEU A 331 -29.17 -0.84 7.01
C LEU A 331 -27.81 -1.01 7.68
N GLN A 332 -27.70 -2.05 8.48
CA GLN A 332 -26.48 -2.43 9.19
C GLN A 332 -26.17 -3.90 8.96
N ILE A 333 -24.89 -4.24 8.83
CA ILE A 333 -24.43 -5.61 8.57
C ILE A 333 -23.45 -6.02 9.65
N ALA A 334 -23.77 -7.09 10.39
CA ALA A 334 -22.83 -7.66 11.34
C ALA A 334 -21.67 -8.34 10.61
N PHE A 335 -20.46 -8.04 11.03
CA PHE A 335 -19.23 -8.57 10.48
C PHE A 335 -18.28 -8.99 11.61
N ASP A 336 -17.63 -10.14 11.48
CA ASP A 336 -16.72 -10.67 12.46
C ASP A 336 -15.42 -11.21 11.85
N ALA A 337 -14.45 -11.51 12.71
CA ALA A 337 -13.16 -12.03 12.32
C ALA A 337 -13.25 -13.39 11.61
N ALA A 338 -14.24 -14.23 11.95
CA ALA A 338 -14.42 -15.54 11.31
C ALA A 338 -14.81 -15.38 9.84
N ARG A 339 -15.73 -14.46 9.55
CA ARG A 339 -16.11 -14.11 8.16
C ARG A 339 -14.94 -13.53 7.36
N LEU A 340 -14.10 -12.69 7.99
CA LEU A 340 -12.90 -12.17 7.34
C LEU A 340 -11.96 -13.32 6.95
N VAL A 341 -11.69 -14.24 7.86
CA VAL A 341 -10.83 -15.40 7.62
C VAL A 341 -11.40 -16.27 6.49
N GLU A 342 -12.69 -16.61 6.56
CA GLU A 342 -13.37 -17.42 5.54
C GLU A 342 -13.28 -16.79 4.15
N ALA A 343 -13.59 -15.49 4.04
CA ALA A 343 -13.55 -14.77 2.78
C ALA A 343 -12.13 -14.63 2.19
N SER A 344 -11.08 -14.79 3.03
CA SER A 344 -9.68 -14.48 2.69
C SER A 344 -8.77 -15.72 2.59
N VAL A 345 -9.31 -16.93 2.70
CA VAL A 345 -8.54 -18.19 2.74
C VAL A 345 -7.57 -18.31 1.55
N ASP A 346 -8.08 -18.12 0.33
CA ASP A 346 -7.29 -18.31 -0.89
C ASP A 346 -6.16 -17.27 -0.99
N ASP A 347 -6.45 -16.01 -0.65
CA ASP A 347 -5.49 -14.92 -0.72
C ASP A 347 -4.41 -15.11 0.36
N THR A 348 -4.79 -15.54 1.56
CA THR A 348 -3.85 -15.87 2.63
C THR A 348 -2.94 -17.03 2.25
N ALA A 349 -3.49 -18.09 1.62
CA ALA A 349 -2.70 -19.23 1.16
C ALA A 349 -1.65 -18.81 0.10
N ARG A 350 -2.02 -17.92 -0.83
CA ARG A 350 -1.09 -17.38 -1.84
C ARG A 350 0.05 -16.57 -1.20
N ILE A 351 -0.25 -15.76 -0.19
CA ILE A 351 0.76 -14.97 0.54
C ILE A 351 1.71 -15.90 1.31
N VAL A 352 1.20 -16.90 1.99
CA VAL A 352 2.02 -17.90 2.71
C VAL A 352 2.92 -18.68 1.74
N GLU A 353 2.40 -19.04 0.57
CA GLU A 353 3.20 -19.75 -0.42
C GLU A 353 4.33 -18.89 -1.00
N ALA A 354 4.09 -17.59 -1.23
CA ALA A 354 5.15 -16.66 -1.63
C ALA A 354 6.27 -16.57 -0.58
N ALA A 355 5.93 -16.55 0.70
CA ALA A 355 6.91 -16.60 1.78
C ALA A 355 7.76 -17.89 1.74
N ARG A 356 7.13 -19.06 1.55
CA ARG A 356 7.81 -20.34 1.41
C ARG A 356 8.72 -20.39 0.19
N GLU A 357 8.24 -19.86 -0.93
CA GLU A 357 9.01 -19.78 -2.18
C GLU A 357 10.26 -18.93 -2.00
N THR A 358 10.19 -17.81 -1.27
CA THR A 358 11.36 -16.98 -0.96
C THR A 358 12.45 -17.78 -0.22
N VAL A 359 12.07 -18.55 0.79
CA VAL A 359 12.99 -19.39 1.54
C VAL A 359 13.58 -20.50 0.66
N ARG A 360 12.75 -21.11 -0.19
CA ARG A 360 13.17 -22.12 -1.16
C ARG A 360 14.19 -21.57 -2.17
N LEU A 361 13.95 -20.38 -2.71
CA LEU A 361 14.85 -19.70 -3.66
C LEU A 361 16.22 -19.41 -3.05
N ALA A 362 16.28 -19.11 -1.75
CA ALA A 362 17.53 -18.92 -1.04
C ALA A 362 18.32 -20.25 -0.80
N GLY A 363 17.68 -21.39 -1.02
CA GLY A 363 18.31 -22.70 -0.81
C GLY A 363 18.60 -23.04 0.66
N ILE A 364 17.87 -22.42 1.62
CA ILE A 364 18.01 -22.66 3.06
C ILE A 364 16.86 -23.53 3.59
N ALA A 365 17.10 -24.21 4.70
CA ALA A 365 16.02 -24.92 5.37
C ALA A 365 15.20 -23.94 6.24
N PRO A 366 13.85 -24.07 6.30
CA PRO A 366 13.02 -23.20 7.13
C PRO A 366 13.42 -23.08 8.59
N ARG A 367 13.97 -24.14 9.17
CA ARG A 367 14.50 -24.18 10.55
C ARG A 367 15.74 -23.31 10.78
N ASP A 368 16.42 -22.89 9.71
CA ASP A 368 17.60 -22.05 9.80
C ASP A 368 17.25 -20.55 9.85
N LEU A 369 15.96 -20.21 9.73
CA LEU A 369 15.44 -18.86 9.93
C LEU A 369 15.49 -18.50 11.41
N GLY A 370 16.20 -17.41 11.75
CA GLY A 370 16.22 -16.88 13.10
C GLY A 370 14.97 -16.07 13.42
N ALA A 371 14.45 -15.30 12.46
CA ALA A 371 13.25 -14.49 12.66
C ALA A 371 12.39 -14.35 11.41
N LEU A 372 11.09 -14.11 11.64
CA LEU A 372 10.12 -13.65 10.68
C LEU A 372 9.73 -12.22 11.07
N TYR A 373 10.22 -11.23 10.32
CA TYR A 373 10.03 -9.82 10.62
C TYR A 373 8.87 -9.26 9.82
N PHE A 374 7.85 -8.76 10.53
CA PHE A 374 6.61 -8.23 9.96
C PHE A 374 6.67 -6.71 9.83
N THR A 375 6.42 -6.20 8.61
CA THR A 375 6.23 -4.78 8.29
C THR A 375 5.12 -4.62 7.26
N GLY A 376 4.66 -3.40 7.02
CA GLY A 376 3.50 -3.13 6.19
C GLY A 376 2.17 -3.21 6.95
N GLY A 377 1.20 -2.37 6.55
CA GLY A 377 -0.06 -2.18 7.28
C GLY A 377 -0.89 -3.45 7.47
N SER A 378 -0.88 -4.34 6.48
CA SER A 378 -1.69 -5.56 6.49
C SER A 378 -1.18 -6.65 7.43
N THR A 379 0.07 -6.57 7.92
CA THR A 379 0.59 -7.47 8.96
C THR A 379 -0.13 -7.30 10.31
N GLY A 380 -0.97 -6.26 10.43
CA GLY A 380 -1.87 -6.07 11.55
C GLY A 380 -3.04 -7.06 11.63
N LEU A 381 -3.31 -7.79 10.56
CA LEU A 381 -4.32 -8.83 10.54
C LEU A 381 -3.78 -10.08 11.26
N ALA A 382 -4.30 -10.35 12.45
CA ALA A 382 -3.79 -11.41 13.32
C ALA A 382 -3.83 -12.80 12.65
N PHE A 383 -4.86 -13.09 11.84
CA PHE A 383 -4.95 -14.35 11.12
C PHE A 383 -3.85 -14.52 10.07
N LEU A 384 -3.47 -13.43 9.38
CA LEU A 384 -2.43 -13.45 8.35
C LEU A 384 -1.04 -13.64 8.97
N SER A 385 -0.69 -12.82 9.97
CA SER A 385 0.57 -12.97 10.69
C SER A 385 0.68 -14.31 11.40
N GLY A 386 -0.43 -14.82 11.95
CA GLY A 386 -0.52 -16.16 12.53
C GLY A 386 -0.31 -17.29 11.52
N ALA A 387 -0.89 -17.19 10.31
CA ALA A 387 -0.69 -18.17 9.24
C ALA A 387 0.77 -18.21 8.75
N LEU A 388 1.41 -17.04 8.63
CA LEU A 388 2.82 -16.93 8.28
C LEU A 388 3.71 -17.50 9.39
N ALA A 389 3.47 -17.17 10.66
CA ALA A 389 4.21 -17.73 11.79
C ALA A 389 4.06 -19.27 11.87
N ALA A 390 2.86 -19.80 11.61
CA ALA A 390 2.63 -21.25 11.55
C ALA A 390 3.39 -21.94 10.39
N ALA A 391 3.68 -21.22 9.31
CA ALA A 391 4.47 -21.73 8.19
C ALA A 391 5.97 -21.85 8.53
N PHE A 392 6.46 -21.09 9.52
CA PHE A 392 7.86 -21.05 9.96
C PHE A 392 7.93 -21.13 11.50
N PRO A 393 7.59 -22.28 12.09
CA PRO A 393 7.41 -22.42 13.54
C PRO A 393 8.72 -22.27 14.35
N ASP A 394 9.88 -22.40 13.71
CA ASP A 394 11.18 -22.27 14.36
C ASP A 394 11.71 -20.81 14.34
N ALA A 395 11.09 -19.93 13.54
CA ALA A 395 11.48 -18.53 13.42
C ALA A 395 10.77 -17.66 14.47
N GLU A 396 11.50 -16.76 15.12
CA GLU A 396 10.92 -15.78 16.06
C GLU A 396 10.04 -14.77 15.31
N PRO A 397 8.75 -14.65 15.63
CA PRO A 397 7.91 -13.60 15.04
C PRO A 397 8.26 -12.24 15.67
N VAL A 398 8.73 -11.31 14.83
CA VAL A 398 9.14 -9.96 15.24
C VAL A 398 8.25 -8.94 14.53
N PHE A 399 7.61 -8.06 15.28
CA PHE A 399 6.76 -7.02 14.73
C PHE A 399 7.47 -5.67 14.82
N GLY A 400 7.77 -5.10 13.65
CA GLY A 400 8.27 -3.73 13.51
C GLY A 400 7.14 -2.69 13.59
N ASP A 401 7.50 -1.41 13.48
CA ASP A 401 6.50 -0.38 13.20
C ASP A 401 5.94 -0.60 11.79
N ARG A 402 4.65 -0.90 11.70
CA ARG A 402 3.98 -1.34 10.47
C ARG A 402 4.07 -0.35 9.31
N LEU A 403 4.18 0.94 9.63
CA LEU A 403 4.15 2.00 8.62
C LEU A 403 5.45 2.81 8.56
N ALA A 404 6.38 2.56 9.48
CA ALA A 404 7.53 3.44 9.69
C ALA A 404 8.88 2.73 9.80
N SER A 405 8.93 1.38 9.88
CA SER A 405 10.20 0.64 10.02
C SER A 405 11.15 0.92 8.88
N VAL A 406 10.68 0.93 7.64
CA VAL A 406 11.50 1.24 6.47
C VAL A 406 12.07 2.65 6.57
N ALA A 407 11.23 3.67 6.74
CA ALA A 407 11.67 5.06 6.82
C ALA A 407 12.65 5.30 7.98
N THR A 408 12.40 4.69 9.15
CA THR A 408 13.28 4.76 10.32
C THR A 408 14.63 4.13 10.01
N GLY A 409 14.65 2.96 9.41
CA GLY A 409 15.88 2.26 9.02
C GLY A 409 16.67 3.01 7.96
N LEU A 410 16.00 3.56 6.93
CA LEU A 410 16.62 4.46 5.96
C LEU A 410 17.26 5.67 6.64
N GLY A 411 16.60 6.22 7.68
CA GLY A 411 17.14 7.28 8.52
C GLY A 411 18.43 6.88 9.23
N ILE A 412 18.48 5.67 9.81
CA ILE A 412 19.71 5.13 10.42
C ILE A 412 20.83 5.04 9.37
N HIS A 413 20.53 4.59 8.16
CA HIS A 413 21.51 4.54 7.07
C HIS A 413 21.96 5.94 6.64
N ALA A 414 21.05 6.88 6.49
CA ALA A 414 21.35 8.28 6.16
C ALA A 414 22.30 8.92 7.20
N ARG A 415 22.07 8.64 8.47
CA ARG A 415 22.98 9.09 9.53
C ARG A 415 24.39 8.53 9.40
N ARG A 416 24.53 7.27 9.00
CA ARG A 416 25.85 6.65 8.79
C ARG A 416 26.61 7.24 7.61
N LEU A 417 25.87 7.71 6.59
CA LEU A 417 26.47 8.32 5.40
C LEU A 417 26.83 9.79 5.63
N PHE A 418 25.99 10.52 6.36
CA PHE A 418 26.01 11.97 6.36
C PHE A 418 26.20 12.60 7.75
N GLY A 419 26.02 11.81 8.81
CA GLY A 419 26.06 12.25 10.21
C GLY A 419 27.43 12.35 10.85
#